data_297e7952348ec9dd97c2bff2eec8b803
#
_entry.id   297e7952348ec9dd97c2bff2eec8b803
#
_cell.length_a   1.000
_cell.length_b   1.000
_cell.length_c   1.000
_cell.angle_alpha   90.00
_cell.angle_beta   90.00
_cell.angle_gamma   90.00
#
_symmetry.space_group_name_H-M   'P 1'
#
loop_
_entity.id
_entity.type
_entity.pdbx_description
1 polymer ?
#
loop_
_entity_poly.entity_id
_entity_poly.type
_entity_poly.pdbx_seq_one_letter_code
_entity_poly.pdbx_strand_id
1 'polypeptide(L)'
;MASLSYPELSAGPHGSIGVLVCGHGSRNRLAVAEFAELAQGLQELLPEVPVEYGYLEFARPILRDGLEALRARGVSHVLAVPAMLFAAGHAKNDIPSVLNTYAAETGLRIDYGRELGVDLKMIQAAGARIREVLDAAATEVPLHETMLVVVGRGSSDPDANSNVAKVTRMLVEGFGFGWGETVYSGVTFPLVEPGLRQVVRLGYRRVVVFPYFLFSGVLVSRIQQHTERVAQDHPEVEFLKASYLADHPLVLDTFVERVAEVVRGDANMNCSLCKYRAQVLGFETEVGAPQHSHHHHVEGLTDGCDLCERECTGACQPDGVPIPVGGHTHDHDHSPGHSHHHPPYPHADHPLGPTTLRQGGSS
;
A
#
# COMPACT_ATOMS: atom_id res chain seq x y z
N MET A 1 13.48 24.08 -8.28
CA MET A 1 13.06 23.34 -7.08
C MET A 1 14.01 23.72 -5.97
N ALA A 2 13.52 24.25 -4.84
CA ALA A 2 14.37 24.48 -3.70
C ALA A 2 14.74 23.11 -3.12
N SER A 3 16.03 22.81 -3.03
CA SER A 3 16.54 21.63 -2.33
C SER A 3 16.03 21.67 -0.91
N LEU A 4 15.16 20.75 -0.53
CA LEU A 4 14.78 20.56 0.85
C LEU A 4 16.04 20.09 1.59
N SER A 5 16.60 20.96 2.43
CA SER A 5 17.77 20.64 3.25
C SER A 5 17.26 20.02 4.55
N TYR A 6 17.63 18.78 4.78
CA TYR A 6 17.38 18.06 6.05
C TYR A 6 18.73 17.88 6.78
N PRO A 7 19.24 18.95 7.46
CA PRO A 7 20.55 18.90 8.12
C PRO A 7 20.64 17.80 9.19
N GLU A 8 19.50 17.37 9.73
CA GLU A 8 19.40 16.26 10.68
C GLU A 8 19.76 14.90 10.08
N LEU A 9 19.73 14.75 8.74
CA LEU A 9 20.11 13.53 8.04
C LEU A 9 21.59 13.48 7.67
N SER A 10 22.33 14.58 7.82
CA SER A 10 23.78 14.57 7.69
C SER A 10 24.42 13.88 8.90
N ALA A 11 25.45 13.08 8.65
CA ALA A 11 26.09 12.23 9.65
C ALA A 11 26.36 12.94 10.99
N GLY A 12 25.48 12.70 11.97
CA GLY A 12 25.62 13.22 13.32
C GLY A 12 26.53 12.34 14.18
N PRO A 13 26.87 12.77 15.41
CA PRO A 13 27.81 12.10 16.32
C PRO A 13 27.33 10.72 16.84
N HIS A 14 26.21 10.20 16.36
CA HIS A 14 25.54 9.00 16.87
C HIS A 14 25.72 7.74 16.01
N GLY A 15 26.78 7.66 15.22
CA GLY A 15 27.03 6.52 14.36
C GLY A 15 26.51 6.73 12.93
N SER A 16 26.86 5.80 12.03
CA SER A 16 26.44 5.88 10.63
C SER A 16 24.94 5.52 10.52
N ILE A 17 24.14 6.48 10.02
CA ILE A 17 22.73 6.30 9.75
C ILE A 17 22.54 5.68 8.35
N GLY A 18 21.55 4.81 8.20
CA GLY A 18 21.11 4.30 6.90
C GLY A 18 19.59 4.23 6.83
N VAL A 19 19.04 4.26 5.63
CA VAL A 19 17.60 4.19 5.37
C VAL A 19 17.24 2.84 4.80
N LEU A 20 16.19 2.20 5.36
CA LEU A 20 15.57 1.02 4.79
C LEU A 20 14.15 1.36 4.31
N VAL A 21 13.90 1.19 3.01
CA VAL A 21 12.57 1.32 2.43
C VAL A 21 11.87 -0.05 2.50
N CYS A 22 10.80 -0.15 3.27
CA CYS A 22 10.10 -1.41 3.51
C CYS A 22 8.90 -1.54 2.56
N GLY A 23 9.00 -2.44 1.57
CA GLY A 23 7.93 -2.75 0.63
C GLY A 23 7.09 -3.94 1.05
N HIS A 24 5.86 -3.99 0.54
CA HIS A 24 5.04 -5.21 0.64
C HIS A 24 5.62 -6.33 -0.21
N GLY A 25 6.03 -5.99 -1.42
CA GLY A 25 6.42 -6.91 -2.48
C GLY A 25 5.32 -7.19 -3.48
N SER A 26 5.70 -7.73 -4.61
CA SER A 26 4.79 -8.04 -5.72
C SER A 26 5.37 -9.15 -6.58
N ARG A 27 4.49 -10.00 -7.16
CA ARG A 27 4.86 -10.95 -8.23
C ARG A 27 4.97 -10.27 -9.60
N ASN A 28 4.49 -9.04 -9.73
CA ASN A 28 4.59 -8.28 -10.95
C ASN A 28 5.98 -7.67 -11.08
N ARG A 29 6.74 -8.08 -12.09
CA ARG A 29 8.12 -7.62 -12.32
C ARG A 29 8.22 -6.11 -12.53
N LEU A 30 7.21 -5.49 -13.16
CA LEU A 30 7.19 -4.05 -13.37
C LEU A 30 7.06 -3.31 -12.02
N ALA A 31 6.14 -3.77 -11.15
CA ALA A 31 6.01 -3.19 -9.81
C ALA A 31 7.29 -3.34 -8.96
N VAL A 32 8.03 -4.44 -9.13
CA VAL A 32 9.32 -4.66 -8.46
C VAL A 32 10.38 -3.69 -9.02
N ALA A 33 10.42 -3.49 -10.34
CA ALA A 33 11.33 -2.53 -10.97
C ALA A 33 11.03 -1.09 -10.54
N GLU A 34 9.76 -0.68 -10.58
CA GLU A 34 9.33 0.66 -10.13
C GLU A 34 9.67 0.93 -8.66
N PHE A 35 9.59 -0.11 -7.81
CA PHE A 35 10.02 0.02 -6.42
C PHE A 35 11.53 0.23 -6.29
N ALA A 36 12.32 -0.49 -7.07
CA ALA A 36 13.77 -0.32 -7.10
C ALA A 36 14.15 1.09 -7.62
N GLU A 37 13.46 1.58 -8.64
CA GLU A 37 13.62 2.94 -9.16
C GLU A 37 13.28 3.99 -8.11
N LEU A 38 12.20 3.79 -7.34
CA LEU A 38 11.86 4.66 -6.21
C LEU A 38 12.98 4.69 -5.16
N ALA A 39 13.53 3.52 -4.79
CA ALA A 39 14.62 3.45 -3.82
C ALA A 39 15.89 4.13 -4.36
N GLN A 40 16.18 4.01 -5.65
CA GLN A 40 17.26 4.73 -6.31
C GLN A 40 17.03 6.25 -6.29
N GLY A 41 15.82 6.71 -6.61
CA GLY A 41 15.46 8.13 -6.52
C GLY A 41 15.64 8.70 -5.11
N LEU A 42 15.34 7.91 -4.08
CA LEU A 42 15.62 8.30 -2.70
C LEU A 42 17.12 8.36 -2.40
N GLN A 43 17.92 7.43 -2.92
CA GLN A 43 19.39 7.50 -2.78
C GLN A 43 19.97 8.75 -3.44
N GLU A 44 19.41 9.19 -4.57
CA GLU A 44 19.81 10.44 -5.23
C GLU A 44 19.46 11.69 -4.41
N LEU A 45 18.33 11.67 -3.71
CA LEU A 45 17.92 12.75 -2.80
C LEU A 45 18.68 12.72 -1.47
N LEU A 46 19.23 11.59 -1.08
CA LEU A 46 19.97 11.35 0.16
C LEU A 46 21.39 10.85 -0.13
N PRO A 47 22.25 11.60 -0.83
CA PRO A 47 23.53 11.10 -1.36
C PRO A 47 24.52 10.68 -0.28
N GLU A 48 24.44 11.25 0.92
CA GLU A 48 25.33 10.96 2.04
C GLU A 48 24.82 9.84 2.96
N VAL A 49 23.56 9.42 2.79
CA VAL A 49 22.92 8.41 3.63
C VAL A 49 22.68 7.16 2.78
N PRO A 50 23.25 6.01 3.14
CA PRO A 50 22.97 4.78 2.42
C PRO A 50 21.50 4.41 2.47
N VAL A 51 20.90 4.22 1.29
CA VAL A 51 19.51 3.76 1.13
C VAL A 51 19.53 2.34 0.60
N GLU A 52 18.84 1.46 1.29
CA GLU A 52 18.55 0.09 0.85
C GLU A 52 17.05 -0.17 0.93
N TYR A 53 16.61 -1.24 0.32
CA TYR A 53 15.21 -1.61 0.37
C TYR A 53 15.03 -3.11 0.56
N GLY A 54 13.84 -3.50 0.96
CA GLY A 54 13.46 -4.90 1.04
C GLY A 54 11.95 -5.08 1.03
N TYR A 55 11.53 -6.26 0.63
CA TYR A 55 10.13 -6.65 0.59
C TYR A 55 9.76 -7.52 1.78
N LEU A 56 8.51 -7.41 2.20
CA LEU A 56 7.95 -8.28 3.22
C LEU A 56 7.70 -9.67 2.65
N GLU A 57 7.20 -9.74 1.38
CA GLU A 57 6.84 -10.98 0.71
C GLU A 57 6.90 -10.87 -0.83
N PHE A 58 6.77 -11.99 -1.55
CA PHE A 58 6.63 -12.11 -3.01
C PHE A 58 7.82 -11.71 -3.87
N ALA A 59 8.82 -11.01 -3.36
CA ALA A 59 9.95 -10.53 -4.14
C ALA A 59 11.24 -10.45 -3.31
N ARG A 60 12.37 -10.34 -3.99
CA ARG A 60 13.68 -10.09 -3.38
C ARG A 60 14.23 -8.73 -3.84
N PRO A 61 15.10 -8.08 -3.03
CA PRO A 61 15.60 -8.52 -1.71
C PRO A 61 14.48 -8.51 -0.65
N ILE A 62 14.59 -9.37 0.37
CA ILE A 62 13.69 -9.30 1.53
C ILE A 62 14.17 -8.23 2.51
N LEU A 63 13.34 -7.86 3.50
CA LEU A 63 13.70 -6.86 4.51
C LEU A 63 15.04 -7.17 5.21
N ARG A 64 15.30 -8.45 5.52
CA ARG A 64 16.56 -8.89 6.09
C ARG A 64 17.75 -8.64 5.18
N ASP A 65 17.62 -8.91 3.88
CA ASP A 65 18.70 -8.67 2.90
C ASP A 65 19.10 -7.19 2.88
N GLY A 66 18.10 -6.28 2.90
CA GLY A 66 18.35 -4.83 2.96
C GLY A 66 19.02 -4.40 4.27
N LEU A 67 18.61 -4.97 5.41
CA LEU A 67 19.24 -4.72 6.72
C LEU A 67 20.70 -5.21 6.73
N GLU A 68 20.98 -6.39 6.21
CA GLU A 68 22.35 -6.92 6.11
C GLU A 68 23.21 -6.08 5.17
N ALA A 69 22.67 -5.59 4.05
CA ALA A 69 23.39 -4.69 3.14
C ALA A 69 23.78 -3.38 3.84
N LEU A 70 22.87 -2.76 4.60
CA LEU A 70 23.17 -1.57 5.41
C LEU A 70 24.24 -1.86 6.47
N ARG A 71 24.11 -2.99 7.18
CA ARG A 71 25.06 -3.42 8.21
C ARG A 71 26.47 -3.66 7.63
N ALA A 72 26.55 -4.28 6.45
CA ALA A 72 27.81 -4.50 5.74
C ALA A 72 28.50 -3.19 5.33
N ARG A 73 27.70 -2.10 5.14
CA ARG A 73 28.19 -0.72 4.89
C ARG A 73 28.57 0.02 6.18
N GLY A 74 28.54 -0.64 7.34
CA GLY A 74 28.90 -0.05 8.62
C GLY A 74 27.82 0.81 9.25
N VAL A 75 26.55 0.69 8.80
CA VAL A 75 25.42 1.38 9.41
C VAL A 75 25.17 0.81 10.79
N SER A 76 25.03 1.67 11.79
CA SER A 76 24.75 1.31 13.18
C SER A 76 23.34 1.72 13.63
N HIS A 77 22.66 2.57 12.85
CA HIS A 77 21.32 3.02 13.12
C HIS A 77 20.50 3.09 11.83
N VAL A 78 19.48 2.26 11.72
CA VAL A 78 18.59 2.18 10.55
C VAL A 78 17.31 2.96 10.81
N LEU A 79 16.97 3.82 9.87
CA LEU A 79 15.69 4.51 9.78
C LEU A 79 14.83 3.75 8.77
N ALA A 80 13.90 2.94 9.24
CA ALA A 80 13.04 2.14 8.39
C ALA A 80 11.72 2.87 8.11
N VAL A 81 11.34 2.98 6.83
CA VAL A 81 10.09 3.64 6.40
C VAL A 81 9.26 2.73 5.52
N PRO A 82 7.96 2.55 5.80
CA PRO A 82 7.10 1.72 4.96
C PRO A 82 6.71 2.42 3.67
N ALA A 83 6.92 1.78 2.53
CA ALA A 83 6.42 2.24 1.24
C ALA A 83 4.95 1.86 1.07
N MET A 84 4.13 2.46 1.91
CA MET A 84 2.69 2.25 1.97
C MET A 84 1.97 3.57 2.04
N LEU A 85 0.86 3.65 1.29
CA LEU A 85 0.02 4.86 1.28
C LEU A 85 -0.66 5.07 2.63
N PHE A 86 -1.20 4.01 3.21
CA PHE A 86 -1.89 4.04 4.50
C PHE A 86 -1.51 2.82 5.33
N ALA A 87 -1.39 3.01 6.62
CA ALA A 87 -1.05 1.96 7.55
C ALA A 87 -2.23 1.01 7.79
N ALA A 88 -1.98 -0.27 7.55
CA ALA A 88 -2.84 -1.39 7.88
C ALA A 88 -1.99 -2.53 8.48
N GLY A 89 -2.46 -3.76 8.47
CA GLY A 89 -1.78 -4.89 9.10
C GLY A 89 -0.27 -4.97 8.82
N HIS A 90 0.14 -4.87 7.56
CA HIS A 90 1.56 -4.96 7.21
C HIS A 90 2.41 -3.84 7.84
N ALA A 91 1.95 -2.59 7.79
CA ALA A 91 2.70 -1.47 8.39
C ALA A 91 2.57 -1.44 9.92
N LYS A 92 1.41 -1.84 10.48
CA LYS A 92 1.14 -1.79 11.92
C LYS A 92 1.67 -3.00 12.67
N ASN A 93 1.85 -4.16 12.01
CA ASN A 93 2.19 -5.42 12.64
C ASN A 93 3.36 -6.15 11.97
N ASP A 94 3.27 -6.47 10.68
CA ASP A 94 4.16 -7.45 10.05
C ASP A 94 5.59 -6.90 9.86
N ILE A 95 5.73 -5.70 9.30
CA ILE A 95 7.03 -5.05 9.16
C ILE A 95 7.68 -4.80 10.52
N PRO A 96 6.99 -4.19 11.51
CA PRO A 96 7.56 -4.04 12.85
C PRO A 96 8.00 -5.36 13.48
N SER A 97 7.29 -6.45 13.26
CA SER A 97 7.66 -7.78 13.77
C SER A 97 9.02 -8.23 13.21
N VAL A 98 9.22 -8.11 11.88
CA VAL A 98 10.51 -8.47 11.24
C VAL A 98 11.65 -7.59 11.75
N LEU A 99 11.43 -6.26 11.79
CA LEU A 99 12.44 -5.29 12.23
C LEU A 99 12.84 -5.51 13.70
N ASN A 100 11.86 -5.70 14.58
CA ASN A 100 12.10 -5.94 16.01
C ASN A 100 12.85 -7.27 16.24
N THR A 101 12.49 -8.32 15.49
CA THR A 101 13.20 -9.61 15.58
C THR A 101 14.65 -9.45 15.15
N TYR A 102 14.90 -8.81 14.03
CA TYR A 102 16.25 -8.59 13.53
C TYR A 102 17.09 -7.70 14.49
N ALA A 103 16.48 -6.64 15.02
CA ALA A 103 17.12 -5.78 16.02
C ALA A 103 17.52 -6.57 17.28
N ALA A 104 16.64 -7.44 17.78
CA ALA A 104 16.90 -8.28 18.94
C ALA A 104 18.03 -9.30 18.68
N GLU A 105 18.11 -9.88 17.48
CA GLU A 105 19.14 -10.85 17.10
C GLU A 105 20.52 -10.22 16.92
N THR A 106 20.59 -8.99 16.40
CA THR A 106 21.85 -8.38 15.94
C THR A 106 22.34 -7.24 16.82
N GLY A 107 21.48 -6.68 17.66
CA GLY A 107 21.75 -5.47 18.43
C GLY A 107 21.75 -4.19 17.56
N LEU A 108 21.37 -4.26 16.29
CA LEU A 108 21.25 -3.10 15.41
C LEU A 108 20.12 -2.20 15.89
N ARG A 109 20.39 -0.90 16.01
CA ARG A 109 19.34 0.06 16.30
C ARG A 109 18.47 0.28 15.07
N ILE A 110 17.17 0.09 15.18
CA ILE A 110 16.20 0.31 14.11
C ILE A 110 15.06 1.16 14.66
N ASP A 111 14.87 2.35 14.10
CA ASP A 111 13.71 3.18 14.37
C ASP A 111 12.77 3.13 13.17
N TYR A 112 11.47 2.92 13.41
CA TYR A 112 10.47 2.69 12.38
C TYR A 112 9.55 3.89 12.24
N GLY A 113 9.47 4.42 11.01
CA GLY A 113 8.64 5.56 10.65
C GLY A 113 7.21 5.18 10.30
N ARG A 114 6.40 6.22 10.05
CA ARG A 114 5.02 6.06 9.60
C ARG A 114 4.93 5.93 8.08
N GLU A 115 3.77 5.50 7.62
CA GLU A 115 3.37 5.47 6.21
C GLU A 115 3.35 6.86 5.56
N LEU A 116 3.20 6.94 4.24
CA LEU A 116 3.09 8.21 3.52
C LEU A 116 1.91 9.05 4.02
N GLY A 117 0.77 8.41 4.28
CA GLY A 117 -0.38 9.00 4.93
C GLY A 117 -1.15 9.99 4.07
N VAL A 118 -2.05 10.73 4.73
CA VAL A 118 -2.71 11.89 4.12
C VAL A 118 -1.79 13.09 4.29
N ASP A 119 -1.09 13.43 3.23
CA ASP A 119 -0.08 14.48 3.18
C ASP A 119 -0.37 15.45 2.03
N LEU A 120 -0.03 16.72 2.20
CA LEU A 120 -0.25 17.73 1.15
C LEU A 120 0.46 17.38 -0.15
N LYS A 121 1.71 16.89 -0.07
CA LYS A 121 2.49 16.48 -1.24
C LYS A 121 1.86 15.29 -1.96
N MET A 122 1.31 14.33 -1.20
CA MET A 122 0.59 13.18 -1.77
C MET A 122 -0.71 13.61 -2.47
N ILE A 123 -1.45 14.58 -1.91
CA ILE A 123 -2.64 15.17 -2.56
C ILE A 123 -2.24 15.92 -3.82
N GLN A 124 -1.14 16.66 -3.81
CA GLN A 124 -0.63 17.38 -4.98
C GLN A 124 -0.15 16.43 -6.07
N ALA A 125 0.55 15.35 -5.72
CA ALA A 125 0.96 14.30 -6.67
C ALA A 125 -0.27 13.64 -7.32
N ALA A 126 -1.27 13.28 -6.53
CA ALA A 126 -2.55 12.76 -7.03
C ALA A 126 -3.23 13.76 -7.96
N GLY A 127 -3.27 15.03 -7.55
CA GLY A 127 -3.81 16.12 -8.37
C GLY A 127 -3.08 16.30 -9.70
N ALA A 128 -1.76 16.13 -9.74
CA ALA A 128 -0.99 16.17 -10.97
C ALA A 128 -1.42 15.05 -11.94
N ARG A 129 -1.53 13.80 -11.45
CA ARG A 129 -1.99 12.66 -12.27
C ARG A 129 -3.42 12.84 -12.81
N ILE A 130 -4.30 13.43 -12.01
CA ILE A 130 -5.66 13.75 -12.46
C ILE A 130 -5.64 14.86 -13.51
N ARG A 131 -4.81 15.89 -13.33
CA ARG A 131 -4.69 17.00 -14.27
C ARG A 131 -4.16 16.54 -15.61
N GLU A 132 -3.15 15.66 -15.65
CA GLU A 132 -2.60 15.08 -16.88
C GLU A 132 -3.69 14.48 -17.77
N VAL A 133 -4.65 13.74 -17.21
CA VAL A 133 -5.71 13.10 -18.01
C VAL A 133 -6.83 14.07 -18.39
N LEU A 134 -7.10 15.08 -17.57
CA LEU A 134 -8.06 16.14 -17.88
C LEU A 134 -7.55 17.02 -19.03
N ASP A 135 -6.27 17.38 -19.01
CA ASP A 135 -5.64 18.21 -20.05
C ASP A 135 -5.49 17.46 -21.39
N ALA A 136 -5.37 16.12 -21.33
CA ALA A 136 -5.33 15.27 -22.53
C ALA A 136 -6.71 14.90 -23.08
N ALA A 137 -7.81 15.27 -22.42
CA ALA A 137 -9.15 14.91 -22.83
C ALA A 137 -9.54 15.58 -24.15
N ALA A 138 -10.16 14.80 -25.05
CA ALA A 138 -10.56 15.28 -26.38
C ALA A 138 -11.79 16.20 -26.36
N THR A 139 -12.57 16.17 -25.28
CA THR A 139 -13.82 16.94 -25.14
C THR A 139 -13.70 17.93 -23.98
N GLU A 140 -14.35 19.06 -24.09
CA GLU A 140 -14.48 20.00 -22.98
C GLU A 140 -15.74 19.65 -22.17
N VAL A 141 -15.53 19.16 -20.94
CA VAL A 141 -16.60 18.94 -19.97
C VAL A 141 -16.24 19.72 -18.69
N PRO A 142 -17.12 20.59 -18.20
CA PRO A 142 -16.86 21.35 -16.98
C PRO A 142 -16.63 20.43 -15.78
N LEU A 143 -15.79 20.86 -14.83
CA LEU A 143 -15.48 20.07 -13.64
C LEU A 143 -16.72 19.78 -12.78
N HIS A 144 -17.70 20.71 -12.73
CA HIS A 144 -18.96 20.47 -12.01
C HIS A 144 -19.88 19.44 -12.70
N GLU A 145 -19.65 19.11 -13.99
CA GLU A 145 -20.30 18.01 -14.72
C GLU A 145 -19.40 16.75 -14.78
N THR A 146 -18.26 16.80 -14.14
CA THR A 146 -17.29 15.70 -14.03
C THR A 146 -17.31 15.12 -12.63
N MET A 147 -17.23 13.80 -12.53
CA MET A 147 -17.13 13.08 -11.27
C MET A 147 -15.74 12.46 -11.12
N LEU A 148 -15.18 12.49 -9.91
CA LEU A 148 -13.94 11.80 -9.56
C LEU A 148 -14.26 10.49 -8.86
N VAL A 149 -13.68 9.38 -9.32
CA VAL A 149 -13.69 8.10 -8.63
C VAL A 149 -12.26 7.75 -8.23
N VAL A 150 -11.98 7.79 -6.94
CA VAL A 150 -10.67 7.37 -6.39
C VAL A 150 -10.75 5.90 -6.01
N VAL A 151 -9.81 5.12 -6.54
CA VAL A 151 -9.76 3.68 -6.29
C VAL A 151 -8.66 3.36 -5.31
N GLY A 152 -9.01 2.94 -4.09
CA GLY A 152 -8.07 2.40 -3.11
C GLY A 152 -7.82 0.91 -3.30
N ARG A 153 -6.75 0.39 -2.68
CA ARG A 153 -6.50 -1.06 -2.63
C ARG A 153 -7.62 -1.81 -1.91
N GLY A 154 -8.11 -1.20 -0.84
CA GLY A 154 -8.97 -1.83 0.14
C GLY A 154 -8.17 -2.58 1.22
N SER A 155 -8.71 -2.58 2.41
CA SER A 155 -8.09 -3.20 3.59
C SER A 155 -9.15 -3.69 4.57
N SER A 156 -8.78 -4.65 5.41
CA SER A 156 -9.55 -5.00 6.61
C SER A 156 -9.41 -3.98 7.74
N ASP A 157 -8.57 -2.95 7.55
CA ASP A 157 -8.40 -1.87 8.52
C ASP A 157 -9.25 -0.65 8.08
N PRO A 158 -10.30 -0.30 8.84
CA PRO A 158 -11.19 0.81 8.47
C PRO A 158 -10.49 2.18 8.52
N ASP A 159 -9.43 2.35 9.31
CA ASP A 159 -8.62 3.56 9.34
C ASP A 159 -7.96 3.79 7.97
N ALA A 160 -7.33 2.75 7.40
CA ALA A 160 -6.75 2.81 6.06
C ALA A 160 -7.80 3.13 4.97
N ASN A 161 -8.98 2.51 5.04
CA ASN A 161 -10.08 2.76 4.09
C ASN A 161 -10.62 4.18 4.20
N SER A 162 -10.78 4.70 5.42
CA SER A 162 -11.26 6.06 5.67
C SER A 162 -10.27 7.13 5.18
N ASN A 163 -8.96 6.85 5.19
CA ASN A 163 -7.97 7.74 4.64
C ASN A 163 -8.08 7.88 3.11
N VAL A 164 -8.45 6.82 2.38
CA VAL A 164 -8.76 6.92 0.94
C VAL A 164 -9.96 7.84 0.71
N ALA A 165 -11.02 7.69 1.50
CA ALA A 165 -12.20 8.57 1.41
C ALA A 165 -11.85 10.04 1.73
N LYS A 166 -10.96 10.27 2.69
CA LYS A 166 -10.45 11.60 3.02
C LYS A 166 -9.67 12.22 1.84
N VAL A 167 -8.79 11.45 1.19
CA VAL A 167 -8.08 11.87 -0.03
C VAL A 167 -9.08 12.21 -1.14
N THR A 168 -10.08 11.36 -1.37
CA THR A 168 -11.14 11.61 -2.35
C THR A 168 -11.80 12.95 -2.08
N ARG A 169 -12.21 13.21 -0.84
CA ARG A 169 -12.88 14.46 -0.47
C ARG A 169 -12.01 15.68 -0.73
N MET A 170 -10.73 15.62 -0.35
CA MET A 170 -9.78 16.73 -0.56
C MET A 170 -9.55 17.01 -2.04
N LEU A 171 -9.46 15.97 -2.88
CA LEU A 171 -9.29 16.12 -4.33
C LEU A 171 -10.56 16.70 -4.97
N VAL A 172 -11.74 16.21 -4.60
CA VAL A 172 -13.03 16.71 -5.12
C VAL A 172 -13.20 18.19 -4.83
N GLU A 173 -12.97 18.61 -3.60
CA GLU A 173 -13.07 20.02 -3.20
C GLU A 173 -11.97 20.88 -3.83
N GLY A 174 -10.74 20.36 -3.88
CA GLY A 174 -9.60 21.09 -4.43
C GLY A 174 -9.69 21.36 -5.93
N PHE A 175 -10.32 20.47 -6.69
CA PHE A 175 -10.57 20.65 -8.14
C PHE A 175 -11.91 21.35 -8.45
N GLY A 176 -12.90 21.20 -7.57
CA GLY A 176 -14.26 21.63 -7.84
C GLY A 176 -15.05 20.66 -8.72
N PHE A 177 -14.79 19.35 -8.58
CA PHE A 177 -15.60 18.31 -9.21
C PHE A 177 -17.05 18.36 -8.71
N GLY A 178 -18.00 18.02 -9.59
CA GLY A 178 -19.41 17.98 -9.20
C GLY A 178 -19.74 16.93 -8.15
N TRP A 179 -18.98 15.81 -8.13
CA TRP A 179 -19.10 14.74 -7.13
C TRP A 179 -17.82 13.91 -7.06
N GLY A 180 -17.71 13.13 -6.01
CA GLY A 180 -16.65 12.14 -5.88
C GLY A 180 -17.08 10.91 -5.12
N GLU A 181 -16.53 9.77 -5.53
CA GLU A 181 -16.79 8.47 -4.91
C GLU A 181 -15.48 7.76 -4.62
N THR A 182 -15.48 6.96 -3.56
CA THR A 182 -14.36 6.08 -3.20
C THR A 182 -14.78 4.64 -3.44
N VAL A 183 -13.98 3.94 -4.24
CA VAL A 183 -14.16 2.50 -4.49
C VAL A 183 -12.85 1.75 -4.21
N TYR A 184 -12.92 0.43 -4.14
CA TYR A 184 -11.77 -0.38 -3.76
C TYR A 184 -11.55 -1.54 -4.74
N SER A 185 -10.28 -1.90 -4.95
CA SER A 185 -9.90 -2.99 -5.83
C SER A 185 -10.15 -4.39 -5.22
N GLY A 186 -10.36 -4.45 -3.91
CA GLY A 186 -10.66 -5.69 -3.18
C GLY A 186 -10.84 -5.44 -1.69
N VAL A 187 -11.08 -6.50 -0.94
CA VAL A 187 -11.13 -6.57 0.54
C VAL A 187 -12.30 -5.82 1.16
N THR A 188 -12.65 -4.64 0.68
CA THR A 188 -13.75 -3.81 1.22
C THR A 188 -14.62 -3.24 0.09
N PHE A 189 -15.74 -2.64 0.43
CA PHE A 189 -16.76 -2.13 -0.50
C PHE A 189 -16.82 -0.60 -0.52
N PRO A 190 -17.34 -0.04 -1.63
CA PRO A 190 -17.76 -0.71 -2.88
C PRO A 190 -16.57 -1.14 -3.74
N LEU A 191 -16.70 -2.28 -4.44
CA LEU A 191 -15.71 -2.71 -5.43
C LEU A 191 -15.79 -1.86 -6.71
N VAL A 192 -14.73 -1.87 -7.52
CA VAL A 192 -14.57 -1.01 -8.70
C VAL A 192 -15.75 -1.13 -9.65
N GLU A 193 -16.04 -2.31 -10.20
CA GLU A 193 -17.08 -2.44 -11.22
C GLU A 193 -18.49 -2.13 -10.69
N PRO A 194 -18.95 -2.67 -9.55
CA PRO A 194 -20.23 -2.28 -8.97
C PRO A 194 -20.31 -0.80 -8.64
N GLY A 195 -19.22 -0.22 -8.14
CA GLY A 195 -19.15 1.20 -7.81
C GLY A 195 -19.27 2.07 -9.06
N LEU A 196 -18.54 1.76 -10.14
CA LEU A 196 -18.65 2.50 -11.41
C LEU A 196 -20.06 2.40 -12.03
N ARG A 197 -20.70 1.22 -11.97
CA ARG A 197 -22.10 1.07 -12.42
C ARG A 197 -23.07 1.90 -11.58
N GLN A 198 -22.80 2.09 -10.29
CA GLN A 198 -23.58 2.98 -9.45
C GLN A 198 -23.33 4.46 -9.79
N VAL A 199 -22.09 4.82 -10.06
CA VAL A 199 -21.65 6.17 -10.44
C VAL A 199 -22.35 6.65 -11.71
N VAL A 200 -22.47 5.81 -12.74
CA VAL A 200 -23.17 6.14 -13.99
C VAL A 200 -24.60 6.62 -13.74
N ARG A 201 -25.29 6.05 -12.77
CA ARG A 201 -26.69 6.43 -12.42
C ARG A 201 -26.81 7.86 -11.90
N LEU A 202 -25.71 8.49 -11.48
CA LEU A 202 -25.71 9.88 -11.01
C LEU A 202 -25.77 10.89 -12.17
N GLY A 203 -25.60 10.44 -13.42
CA GLY A 203 -25.82 11.24 -14.62
C GLY A 203 -24.74 12.27 -14.95
N TYR A 204 -23.54 12.11 -14.42
CA TYR A 204 -22.40 12.94 -14.80
C TYR A 204 -21.93 12.63 -16.23
N ARG A 205 -21.54 13.66 -16.97
CA ARG A 205 -21.08 13.51 -18.37
C ARG A 205 -19.71 12.86 -18.47
N ARG A 206 -18.86 13.08 -17.46
CA ARG A 206 -17.50 12.54 -17.40
C ARG A 206 -17.24 11.93 -16.04
N VAL A 207 -16.50 10.81 -16.05
CA VAL A 207 -15.99 10.15 -14.86
C VAL A 207 -14.48 9.99 -15.00
N VAL A 208 -13.73 10.60 -14.08
CA VAL A 208 -12.28 10.38 -13.95
C VAL A 208 -12.06 9.26 -12.95
N VAL A 209 -11.44 8.15 -13.38
CA VAL A 209 -11.08 7.03 -12.53
C VAL A 209 -9.60 7.12 -12.20
N PHE A 210 -9.28 7.31 -10.93
CA PHE A 210 -7.92 7.49 -10.46
C PHE A 210 -7.51 6.37 -9.49
N PRO A 211 -6.60 5.47 -9.90
CA PRO A 211 -5.99 4.49 -9.00
C PRO A 211 -5.04 5.18 -8.00
N TYR A 212 -5.40 5.21 -6.72
CA TYR A 212 -4.53 5.72 -5.68
C TYR A 212 -3.57 4.62 -5.22
N PHE A 213 -2.54 4.38 -6.02
CA PHE A 213 -1.52 3.34 -5.87
C PHE A 213 -0.13 3.93 -6.08
N LEU A 214 0.87 3.36 -5.40
CA LEU A 214 2.27 3.74 -5.62
C LEU A 214 2.84 3.13 -6.90
N PHE A 215 2.52 1.87 -7.17
CA PHE A 215 3.13 1.08 -8.23
C PHE A 215 2.09 0.45 -9.14
N SER A 216 2.53 0.09 -10.35
CA SER A 216 1.78 -0.74 -11.26
C SER A 216 1.46 -2.13 -10.67
N GLY A 217 0.77 -2.94 -11.42
CA GLY A 217 0.51 -4.32 -11.06
C GLY A 217 -0.86 -4.81 -11.48
N VAL A 218 -1.15 -6.06 -11.09
CA VAL A 218 -2.40 -6.75 -11.45
C VAL A 218 -3.64 -5.97 -11.02
N LEU A 219 -3.58 -5.28 -9.87
CA LEU A 219 -4.72 -4.52 -9.37
C LEU A 219 -5.01 -3.29 -10.23
N VAL A 220 -3.98 -2.52 -10.61
CA VAL A 220 -4.13 -1.35 -11.49
C VAL A 220 -4.65 -1.79 -12.86
N SER A 221 -4.10 -2.85 -13.43
CA SER A 221 -4.58 -3.42 -14.70
C SER A 221 -6.05 -3.85 -14.62
N ARG A 222 -6.44 -4.47 -13.51
CA ARG A 222 -7.83 -4.89 -13.28
C ARG A 222 -8.78 -3.68 -13.14
N ILE A 223 -8.36 -2.63 -12.46
CA ILE A 223 -9.12 -1.37 -12.35
C ILE A 223 -9.39 -0.82 -13.76
N GLN A 224 -8.38 -0.78 -14.61
CA GLN A 224 -8.52 -0.28 -15.98
C GLN A 224 -9.47 -1.16 -16.82
N GLN A 225 -9.35 -2.49 -16.70
CA GLN A 225 -10.26 -3.43 -17.39
C GLN A 225 -11.72 -3.28 -16.94
N HIS A 226 -11.96 -3.12 -15.63
CA HIS A 226 -13.31 -2.85 -15.12
C HIS A 226 -13.85 -1.51 -15.64
N THR A 227 -13.02 -0.48 -15.67
CA THR A 227 -13.39 0.83 -16.21
C THR A 227 -13.75 0.74 -17.69
N GLU A 228 -12.95 0.04 -18.49
CA GLU A 228 -13.20 -0.17 -19.92
C GLU A 228 -14.51 -0.92 -20.16
N ARG A 229 -14.78 -1.95 -19.37
CA ARG A 229 -16.04 -2.72 -19.47
C ARG A 229 -17.26 -1.84 -19.20
N VAL A 230 -17.23 -1.06 -18.13
CA VAL A 230 -18.32 -0.15 -17.80
C VAL A 230 -18.47 0.96 -18.86
N ALA A 231 -17.36 1.50 -19.37
CA ALA A 231 -17.39 2.49 -20.44
C ALA A 231 -17.99 1.94 -21.74
N GLN A 232 -17.74 0.67 -22.09
CA GLN A 232 -18.38 0.01 -23.25
C GLN A 232 -19.89 -0.14 -23.08
N ASP A 233 -20.35 -0.43 -21.87
CA ASP A 233 -21.77 -0.57 -21.56
C ASP A 233 -22.50 0.80 -21.49
N HIS A 234 -21.74 1.91 -21.32
CA HIS A 234 -22.25 3.27 -21.11
C HIS A 234 -21.51 4.29 -21.98
N PRO A 235 -21.69 4.22 -23.32
CA PRO A 235 -21.00 5.13 -24.27
C PRO A 235 -21.43 6.60 -24.16
N GLU A 236 -22.51 6.88 -23.46
CA GLU A 236 -23.00 8.24 -23.17
C GLU A 236 -22.15 8.96 -22.10
N VAL A 237 -21.30 8.23 -21.34
CA VAL A 237 -20.43 8.75 -20.28
C VAL A 237 -18.98 8.68 -20.74
N GLU A 238 -18.27 9.80 -20.71
CA GLU A 238 -16.83 9.81 -20.99
C GLU A 238 -16.05 9.34 -19.76
N PHE A 239 -15.35 8.21 -19.89
CA PHE A 239 -14.45 7.69 -18.84
C PHE A 239 -13.00 8.07 -19.15
N LEU A 240 -12.37 8.82 -18.23
CA LEU A 240 -10.94 9.11 -18.26
C LEU A 240 -10.23 8.24 -17.22
N LYS A 241 -9.15 7.57 -17.65
CA LYS A 241 -8.34 6.69 -16.79
C LYS A 241 -7.04 7.40 -16.43
N ALA A 242 -6.95 7.92 -15.23
CA ALA A 242 -5.72 8.52 -14.73
C ALA A 242 -4.66 7.45 -14.42
N SER A 243 -3.39 7.84 -14.49
CA SER A 243 -2.27 7.02 -14.03
C SER A 243 -2.21 6.98 -12.51
N TYR A 244 -1.44 6.04 -11.97
CA TYR A 244 -1.13 5.95 -10.54
C TYR A 244 0.03 6.89 -10.15
N LEU A 245 0.40 6.94 -8.87
CA LEU A 245 1.38 7.90 -8.34
C LEU A 245 2.78 7.70 -8.88
N ALA A 246 3.27 6.46 -8.96
CA ALA A 246 4.63 6.08 -9.35
C ALA A 246 5.71 6.83 -8.53
N ASP A 247 6.82 7.14 -9.17
CA ASP A 247 7.97 7.90 -8.67
C ASP A 247 7.79 9.42 -8.77
N HIS A 248 6.56 9.92 -8.70
CA HIS A 248 6.31 11.36 -8.78
C HIS A 248 7.22 12.10 -7.76
N PRO A 249 7.87 13.22 -8.13
CA PRO A 249 8.82 13.91 -7.26
C PRO A 249 8.28 14.22 -5.86
N LEU A 250 7.00 14.59 -5.74
CA LEU A 250 6.37 14.84 -4.44
C LEU A 250 6.14 13.56 -3.61
N VAL A 251 6.11 12.40 -4.24
CA VAL A 251 6.11 11.11 -3.53
C VAL A 251 7.48 10.87 -2.92
N LEU A 252 8.55 11.06 -3.68
CA LEU A 252 9.93 10.98 -3.19
C LEU A 252 10.20 11.98 -2.07
N ASP A 253 9.79 13.24 -2.23
CA ASP A 253 9.90 14.27 -1.20
C ASP A 253 9.14 13.87 0.08
N THR A 254 7.99 13.19 -0.05
CA THR A 254 7.26 12.68 1.10
C THR A 254 8.05 11.59 1.83
N PHE A 255 8.70 10.68 1.12
CA PHE A 255 9.57 9.68 1.74
C PHE A 255 10.73 10.31 2.51
N VAL A 256 11.42 11.29 1.91
CA VAL A 256 12.51 12.01 2.60
C VAL A 256 12.00 12.67 3.88
N GLU A 257 10.82 13.26 3.86
CA GLU A 257 10.21 13.83 5.06
C GLU A 257 9.89 12.75 6.11
N ARG A 258 9.37 11.56 5.71
CA ARG A 258 9.14 10.45 6.63
C ARG A 258 10.43 9.98 7.31
N VAL A 259 11.54 9.95 6.56
CA VAL A 259 12.88 9.67 7.14
C VAL A 259 13.28 10.73 8.15
N ALA A 260 13.13 12.01 7.82
CA ALA A 260 13.45 13.12 8.72
C ALA A 260 12.57 13.13 9.98
N GLU A 261 11.28 12.80 9.87
CA GLU A 261 10.37 12.64 11.01
C GLU A 261 10.86 11.57 12.00
N VAL A 262 11.44 10.46 11.52
CA VAL A 262 12.01 9.43 12.39
C VAL A 262 13.14 10.00 13.24
N VAL A 263 14.04 10.77 12.63
CA VAL A 263 15.16 11.40 13.35
C VAL A 263 14.68 12.42 14.38
N ARG A 264 13.65 13.20 14.04
CA ARG A 264 13.07 14.21 14.94
C ARG A 264 12.21 13.61 16.05
N GLY A 265 11.82 12.33 15.94
CA GLY A 265 10.90 11.69 16.86
C GLY A 265 9.42 12.03 16.63
N ASP A 266 9.08 12.55 15.46
CA ASP A 266 7.73 12.97 15.07
C ASP A 266 6.98 11.87 14.28
N ALA A 267 7.62 10.73 14.02
CA ALA A 267 7.12 9.67 13.14
C ALA A 267 6.02 8.83 13.80
N ASN A 268 4.88 9.43 14.10
CA ASN A 268 3.78 8.76 14.77
C ASN A 268 2.70 8.28 13.78
N MET A 269 2.52 6.96 13.66
CA MET A 269 1.32 6.39 13.06
C MET A 269 0.07 6.78 13.85
N ASN A 270 -1.10 6.69 13.23
CA ASN A 270 -2.38 6.93 13.90
C ASN A 270 -2.71 5.78 14.88
N CYS A 271 -2.00 5.74 16.00
CA CYS A 271 -2.17 4.70 17.02
C CYS A 271 -3.51 4.78 17.76
N SER A 272 -4.21 5.90 17.69
CA SER A 272 -5.54 6.06 18.32
C SER A 272 -6.61 5.21 17.65
N LEU A 273 -6.44 4.90 16.35
CA LEU A 273 -7.35 4.06 15.56
C LEU A 273 -6.71 2.72 15.17
N CYS A 274 -5.61 2.34 15.84
CA CYS A 274 -4.96 1.06 15.58
C CYS A 274 -5.74 -0.09 16.23
N LYS A 275 -6.30 -0.99 15.45
CA LYS A 275 -7.10 -2.13 15.91
C LYS A 275 -6.36 -3.08 16.85
N TYR A 276 -5.02 -3.08 16.82
CA TYR A 276 -4.19 -3.86 17.75
C TYR A 276 -3.98 -3.19 19.12
N ARG A 277 -4.35 -1.93 19.27
CA ARG A 277 -4.15 -1.13 20.50
C ARG A 277 -5.42 -0.59 21.12
N ALA A 278 -6.43 -0.30 20.30
CA ALA A 278 -7.66 0.34 20.72
C ALA A 278 -8.89 -0.46 20.30
N GLN A 279 -9.98 -0.32 21.04
CA GLN A 279 -11.27 -0.89 20.64
C GLN A 279 -11.81 -0.09 19.47
N VAL A 280 -11.62 -0.62 18.26
CA VAL A 280 -12.23 -0.10 17.04
C VAL A 280 -13.45 -0.95 16.73
N LEU A 281 -14.56 -0.34 16.46
CA LEU A 281 -15.84 -1.01 16.20
C LEU A 281 -15.70 -2.17 15.21
N GLY A 282 -16.00 -3.39 15.64
CA GLY A 282 -15.90 -4.62 14.86
C GLY A 282 -14.52 -5.30 14.85
N PHE A 283 -13.53 -4.78 15.59
CA PHE A 283 -12.16 -5.32 15.67
C PHE A 283 -11.69 -5.50 17.11
N GLU A 284 -12.60 -5.56 18.06
CA GLU A 284 -12.31 -5.63 19.51
C GLU A 284 -11.51 -6.87 19.88
N THR A 285 -11.65 -7.96 19.14
CA THR A 285 -10.92 -9.22 19.36
C THR A 285 -9.43 -9.13 18.99
N GLU A 286 -9.03 -8.14 18.22
CA GLU A 286 -7.65 -7.96 17.79
C GLU A 286 -6.82 -7.12 18.78
N VAL A 287 -7.47 -6.48 19.77
CA VAL A 287 -6.80 -5.65 20.77
C VAL A 287 -5.89 -6.51 21.64
N GLY A 288 -4.61 -6.13 21.70
CA GLY A 288 -3.59 -6.86 22.47
C GLY A 288 -3.14 -8.18 21.83
N ALA A 289 -3.56 -8.47 20.61
CA ALA A 289 -3.08 -9.64 19.88
C ALA A 289 -1.54 -9.59 19.73
N PRO A 290 -0.86 -10.75 19.84
CA PRO A 290 0.59 -10.81 19.67
C PRO A 290 0.99 -10.33 18.28
N GLN A 291 2.10 -9.61 18.18
CA GLN A 291 2.71 -9.31 16.90
C GLN A 291 3.38 -10.57 16.35
N HIS A 292 2.68 -11.28 15.48
CA HIS A 292 3.26 -12.36 14.68
C HIS A 292 3.25 -11.92 13.23
N SER A 293 4.38 -12.11 12.55
CA SER A 293 4.42 -11.95 11.10
C SER A 293 3.55 -13.06 10.48
N HIS A 294 2.59 -12.67 9.66
CA HIS A 294 1.74 -13.60 8.92
C HIS A 294 2.38 -14.06 7.60
N HIS A 295 3.60 -13.61 7.31
CA HIS A 295 4.26 -13.81 6.03
C HIS A 295 5.28 -14.92 6.11
N HIS A 296 4.80 -16.15 6.00
CA HIS A 296 5.63 -17.35 5.94
C HIS A 296 6.28 -17.58 4.57
N HIS A 297 5.91 -16.78 3.57
CA HIS A 297 6.22 -17.05 2.17
C HIS A 297 7.60 -16.59 1.71
N VAL A 298 8.38 -15.91 2.55
CA VAL A 298 9.66 -15.35 2.15
C VAL A 298 10.81 -15.77 3.05
N GLU A 299 10.62 -15.95 4.33
CA GLU A 299 11.68 -16.35 5.25
C GLU A 299 12.08 -17.84 5.15
N GLY A 300 11.21 -18.67 4.58
CA GLY A 300 11.43 -20.11 4.42
C GLY A 300 11.63 -20.58 2.98
N LEU A 301 12.26 -19.84 2.16
CA LEU A 301 12.40 -19.88 0.72
C LEU A 301 12.71 -21.23 0.05
N THR A 302 12.65 -22.34 0.74
CA THR A 302 13.05 -23.62 0.17
C THR A 302 11.92 -24.63 0.00
N ASP A 303 10.80 -24.48 0.68
CA ASP A 303 9.78 -25.54 0.67
C ASP A 303 8.36 -24.98 0.47
N GLY A 304 7.90 -25.04 -0.78
CA GLY A 304 6.48 -24.94 -1.09
C GLY A 304 5.92 -23.53 -1.18
N CYS A 305 6.05 -22.89 -2.34
CA CYS A 305 5.32 -21.66 -2.63
C CYS A 305 3.86 -22.00 -3.03
N ASP A 306 2.91 -21.88 -2.11
CA ASP A 306 1.46 -22.10 -2.35
C ASP A 306 0.78 -20.95 -3.11
N LEU A 307 1.58 -20.07 -3.68
CA LEU A 307 1.11 -18.78 -4.24
C LEU A 307 0.55 -18.89 -5.65
N CYS A 308 0.63 -20.04 -6.29
CA CYS A 308 0.10 -20.27 -7.62
C CYS A 308 -1.06 -21.25 -7.52
N GLU A 309 -2.26 -20.84 -7.97
CA GLU A 309 -3.39 -21.75 -8.20
C GLU A 309 -3.10 -22.82 -9.29
N ARG A 310 -1.91 -22.80 -9.88
CA ARG A 310 -1.39 -23.70 -10.91
C ARG A 310 0.04 -24.08 -10.59
N GLU A 311 0.58 -25.10 -11.26
CA GLU A 311 1.97 -25.52 -11.13
C GLU A 311 2.94 -24.33 -11.13
N CYS A 312 3.84 -24.30 -10.15
CA CYS A 312 4.82 -23.24 -10.00
C CYS A 312 5.77 -23.21 -11.20
N THR A 313 5.72 -22.13 -11.97
CA THR A 313 6.60 -21.94 -13.16
C THR A 313 7.95 -21.32 -12.80
N GLY A 314 8.19 -20.99 -11.52
CA GLY A 314 9.40 -20.27 -11.09
C GLY A 314 9.50 -18.82 -11.61
N ALA A 315 8.49 -18.33 -12.33
CA ALA A 315 8.52 -17.00 -12.98
C ALA A 315 8.56 -15.82 -12.00
N CYS A 316 8.33 -16.08 -10.71
CA CYS A 316 8.46 -15.09 -9.64
C CYS A 316 9.87 -15.03 -9.02
N GLN A 317 10.78 -15.93 -9.41
CA GLN A 317 12.17 -15.93 -8.93
C GLN A 317 13.08 -15.22 -9.95
N PRO A 318 14.05 -14.41 -9.48
CA PRO A 318 14.94 -13.65 -10.35
C PRO A 318 15.76 -14.53 -11.32
N ASP A 319 16.07 -15.77 -10.94
CA ASP A 319 16.97 -16.64 -11.67
C ASP A 319 16.25 -17.68 -12.55
N GLY A 320 14.91 -17.67 -12.60
CA GLY A 320 14.12 -18.57 -13.46
C GLY A 320 14.28 -20.06 -13.15
N VAL A 321 14.84 -20.42 -11.99
CA VAL A 321 15.04 -21.82 -11.60
C VAL A 321 13.72 -22.35 -11.00
N PRO A 322 13.11 -23.39 -11.58
CA PRO A 322 11.95 -24.05 -10.98
C PRO A 322 12.34 -24.68 -9.64
N ILE A 323 11.54 -24.43 -8.61
CA ILE A 323 11.67 -25.17 -7.36
C ILE A 323 11.35 -26.65 -7.68
N PRO A 324 12.19 -27.62 -7.29
CA PRO A 324 11.83 -29.03 -7.41
C PRO A 324 10.54 -29.26 -6.64
N VAL A 325 9.52 -29.78 -7.31
CA VAL A 325 8.26 -30.19 -6.70
C VAL A 325 8.54 -31.45 -5.85
N GLY A 326 9.06 -31.24 -4.66
CA GLY A 326 9.06 -32.25 -3.60
C GLY A 326 7.66 -32.25 -3.02
N GLY A 327 6.90 -33.29 -3.34
CA GLY A 327 5.54 -33.44 -2.87
C GLY A 327 5.49 -33.51 -1.33
N HIS A 328 5.18 -32.40 -0.72
CA HIS A 328 4.60 -32.37 0.61
C HIS A 328 3.12 -32.01 0.43
N THR A 329 2.29 -33.04 0.48
CA THR A 329 0.88 -32.90 0.83
C THR A 329 0.86 -32.32 2.24
N HIS A 330 0.69 -31.03 2.36
CA HIS A 330 0.23 -30.45 3.62
C HIS A 330 -1.23 -30.87 3.76
N ASP A 331 -1.44 -31.96 4.48
CA ASP A 331 -2.70 -32.17 5.15
C ASP A 331 -2.88 -30.97 6.08
N HIS A 332 -3.71 -30.04 5.66
CA HIS A 332 -4.22 -29.00 6.53
C HIS A 332 -5.11 -29.71 7.55
N ASP A 333 -4.49 -30.14 8.63
CA ASP A 333 -5.22 -30.53 9.83
C ASP A 333 -6.01 -29.29 10.28
N HIS A 334 -7.29 -29.27 9.94
CA HIS A 334 -8.24 -28.27 10.37
C HIS A 334 -8.54 -28.46 11.86
N SER A 335 -7.52 -28.36 12.68
CA SER A 335 -7.71 -28.14 14.11
C SER A 335 -8.43 -26.80 14.28
N PRO A 336 -9.56 -26.73 15.00
CA PRO A 336 -10.35 -25.51 15.14
C PRO A 336 -9.63 -24.51 16.07
N GLY A 337 -8.66 -23.81 15.55
CA GLY A 337 -7.86 -22.86 16.33
C GLY A 337 -6.98 -21.93 15.53
N HIS A 338 -6.70 -22.21 14.25
CA HIS A 338 -5.80 -21.40 13.43
C HIS A 338 -6.40 -21.11 12.06
N SER A 339 -7.65 -20.66 12.03
CA SER A 339 -8.17 -20.08 10.80
C SER A 339 -7.69 -18.64 10.71
N HIS A 340 -6.82 -18.37 9.75
CA HIS A 340 -6.55 -17.00 9.28
C HIS A 340 -7.80 -16.45 8.58
N HIS A 341 -8.93 -16.48 9.29
CA HIS A 341 -10.13 -15.78 8.86
C HIS A 341 -9.95 -14.33 9.21
N HIS A 342 -9.38 -13.55 8.25
CA HIS A 342 -9.93 -12.22 8.13
C HIS A 342 -11.45 -12.43 8.12
N PRO A 343 -12.21 -11.88 9.07
CA PRO A 343 -13.65 -11.99 9.00
C PRO A 343 -14.03 -11.56 7.58
N PRO A 344 -14.84 -12.35 6.87
CA PRO A 344 -15.18 -12.00 5.51
C PRO A 344 -15.79 -10.62 5.57
N TYR A 345 -15.05 -9.65 5.06
CA TYR A 345 -15.58 -8.30 4.85
C TYR A 345 -16.88 -8.48 4.06
N PRO A 346 -17.87 -7.62 4.22
CA PRO A 346 -19.18 -7.87 3.65
C PRO A 346 -19.01 -8.26 2.20
N HIS A 347 -19.43 -9.48 1.89
CA HIS A 347 -19.46 -9.99 0.53
C HIS A 347 -20.24 -9.01 -0.35
N ALA A 348 -19.99 -9.06 -1.66
CA ALA A 348 -20.74 -8.27 -2.64
C ALA A 348 -22.26 -8.34 -2.44
N ASP A 349 -22.75 -9.45 -1.89
CA ASP A 349 -24.15 -9.71 -1.57
C ASP A 349 -24.65 -8.96 -0.31
N HIS A 350 -23.75 -8.34 0.46
CA HIS A 350 -24.07 -7.65 1.69
C HIS A 350 -23.36 -6.30 1.82
N PRO A 351 -23.84 -5.28 1.11
CA PRO A 351 -23.23 -3.94 1.13
C PRO A 351 -23.41 -3.18 2.45
N LEU A 352 -23.98 -3.79 3.49
CA LEU A 352 -24.43 -3.08 4.70
C LEU A 352 -23.51 -3.26 5.92
N GLY A 353 -22.23 -3.51 5.72
CA GLY A 353 -21.29 -3.48 6.84
C GLY A 353 -20.72 -4.84 7.27
N PRO A 354 -19.78 -4.86 8.21
CA PRO A 354 -19.11 -6.06 8.68
C PRO A 354 -20.12 -7.06 9.28
N THR A 355 -19.93 -8.35 9.03
CA THR A 355 -20.77 -9.43 9.58
C THR A 355 -20.85 -9.42 11.10
N THR A 356 -19.87 -8.84 11.78
CA THR A 356 -19.86 -8.64 13.23
C THR A 356 -20.99 -7.76 13.74
N LEU A 357 -21.52 -6.84 12.94
CA LEU A 357 -22.68 -6.02 13.31
C LEU A 357 -24.03 -6.78 13.28
N ARG A 358 -24.04 -8.01 12.73
CA ARG A 358 -25.27 -8.84 12.62
C ARG A 358 -25.43 -9.84 13.74
N GLN A 359 -24.40 -10.14 14.50
CA GLN A 359 -24.45 -11.15 15.56
C GLN A 359 -25.15 -10.64 16.85
N GLY A 360 -25.53 -9.37 16.91
CA GLY A 360 -26.25 -8.78 18.04
C GLY A 360 -27.79 -8.91 18.02
N GLY A 361 -28.35 -9.68 17.08
CA GLY A 361 -29.80 -9.74 16.83
C GLY A 361 -30.47 -11.09 17.00
N SER A 362 -29.95 -11.97 17.86
CA SER A 362 -30.65 -13.23 18.23
C SER A 362 -30.50 -13.52 19.71
N SER A 363 -31.31 -12.90 20.48
CA SER A 363 -31.77 -13.43 21.78
C SER A 363 -33.25 -13.20 21.90
#